data_565911d65d4111018b3764a3416e61f5
#
_entry.id   565911d65d4111018b3764a3416e61f5
#
_cell.length_a   1.000
_cell.length_b   1.000
_cell.length_c   1.000
_cell.angle_alpha   90.00
_cell.angle_beta   90.00
_cell.angle_gamma   90.00
#
_symmetry.space_group_name_H-M   'P 1'
#
loop_
_entity.id
_entity.type
_entity.pdbx_description
1 polymer ?
#
loop_
_entity_poly.entity_id
_entity_poly.type
_entity_poly.pdbx_seq_one_letter_code
_entity_poly.pdbx_strand_id
1 'polypeptide(L)'
;MVEVLVVVSIMGILSAMGVAGLQRAIANARIKDAAVNTAAFVERVANLSSQRNEVLCLKIDPGSPQTVIVVLDDEKKDCSSPKNGVVAEYSIESPAKYVQRSAGCPSIMTDWFGQNAQVAFKPRLGLAATPPEGGICIQYGGDDIYGAVRKDRTRNRVIPMWKAGNDGTQNSSWANWTEL
;
A
#
# COMPACT_ATOMS: atom_id res chain seq x y z
N MET A 1 -36.25 -35.80 -19.99
CA MET A 1 -35.94 -34.47 -20.59
C MET A 1 -36.05 -33.36 -19.54
N VAL A 2 -37.13 -33.24 -18.74
CA VAL A 2 -37.29 -32.21 -17.70
C VAL A 2 -36.22 -32.33 -16.59
N GLU A 3 -35.85 -33.51 -16.17
CA GLU A 3 -34.83 -33.74 -15.15
C GLU A 3 -33.45 -33.17 -15.53
N VAL A 4 -33.04 -33.32 -16.79
CA VAL A 4 -31.76 -32.77 -17.28
C VAL A 4 -31.79 -31.25 -17.28
N LEU A 5 -32.91 -30.63 -17.65
CA LEU A 5 -33.08 -29.17 -17.61
C LEU A 5 -32.98 -28.62 -16.20
N VAL A 6 -33.58 -29.30 -15.22
CA VAL A 6 -33.49 -28.89 -13.79
C VAL A 6 -32.08 -28.98 -13.29
N VAL A 7 -31.36 -30.07 -13.55
CA VAL A 7 -29.96 -30.26 -13.13
C VAL A 7 -29.05 -29.19 -13.71
N VAL A 8 -29.18 -28.91 -15.04
CA VAL A 8 -28.36 -27.88 -15.69
C VAL A 8 -28.66 -26.47 -15.11
N SER A 9 -29.94 -26.21 -14.82
CA SER A 9 -30.31 -24.91 -14.21
C SER A 9 -29.69 -24.72 -12.80
N ILE A 10 -29.73 -25.76 -11.96
CA ILE A 10 -29.14 -25.73 -10.62
C ILE A 10 -27.62 -25.57 -10.72
N MET A 11 -26.97 -26.34 -11.63
CA MET A 11 -25.52 -26.21 -11.84
C MET A 11 -25.14 -24.79 -12.32
N GLY A 12 -25.94 -24.18 -13.18
CA GLY A 12 -25.72 -22.79 -13.65
C GLY A 12 -25.78 -21.79 -12.51
N ILE A 13 -26.75 -21.89 -11.63
CA ILE A 13 -26.90 -20.99 -10.48
C ILE A 13 -25.73 -21.16 -9.49
N LEU A 14 -25.38 -22.39 -9.15
CA LEU A 14 -24.28 -22.69 -8.23
C LEU A 14 -22.93 -22.19 -8.77
N SER A 15 -22.70 -22.37 -10.08
CA SER A 15 -21.49 -21.88 -10.74
C SER A 15 -21.40 -20.34 -10.69
N ALA A 16 -22.50 -19.64 -10.93
CA ALA A 16 -22.54 -18.18 -10.91
C ALA A 16 -22.20 -17.62 -9.51
N MET A 17 -22.73 -18.25 -8.45
CA MET A 17 -22.42 -17.86 -7.05
C MET A 17 -20.95 -18.14 -6.69
N GLY A 18 -20.39 -19.24 -7.18
CA GLY A 18 -18.99 -19.60 -6.93
C GLY A 18 -17.99 -18.61 -7.53
N VAL A 19 -18.24 -18.10 -8.72
CA VAL A 19 -17.35 -17.14 -9.40
C VAL A 19 -17.22 -15.83 -8.62
N ALA A 20 -18.34 -15.28 -8.11
CA ALA A 20 -18.31 -14.03 -7.35
C ALA A 20 -17.51 -14.14 -6.04
N GLY A 21 -17.64 -15.29 -5.34
CA GLY A 21 -16.87 -15.57 -4.13
C GLY A 21 -15.37 -15.69 -4.42
N LEU A 22 -15.00 -16.36 -5.50
CA LEU A 22 -13.63 -16.55 -5.91
C LEU A 22 -12.95 -15.21 -6.28
N GLN A 23 -13.64 -14.34 -7.01
CA GLN A 23 -13.10 -13.02 -7.37
C GLN A 23 -12.77 -12.18 -6.14
N ARG A 24 -13.63 -12.17 -5.12
CA ARG A 24 -13.35 -11.48 -3.85
C ARG A 24 -12.19 -12.10 -3.09
N ALA A 25 -12.08 -13.41 -3.06
CA ALA A 25 -10.96 -14.10 -2.43
C ALA A 25 -9.63 -13.75 -3.09
N ILE A 26 -9.58 -13.73 -4.43
CA ILE A 26 -8.40 -13.33 -5.20
C ILE A 26 -8.05 -11.86 -4.93
N ALA A 27 -9.03 -10.96 -4.92
CA ALA A 27 -8.80 -9.54 -4.62
C ALA A 27 -8.20 -9.34 -3.22
N ASN A 28 -8.75 -10.03 -2.21
CA ASN A 28 -8.22 -10.01 -0.86
C ASN A 28 -6.80 -10.57 -0.76
N ALA A 29 -6.50 -11.65 -1.46
CA ALA A 29 -5.16 -12.23 -1.48
C ALA A 29 -4.15 -11.27 -2.12
N ARG A 30 -4.47 -10.70 -3.28
CA ARG A 30 -3.61 -9.75 -3.99
C ARG A 30 -3.32 -8.49 -3.19
N ILE A 31 -4.31 -7.93 -2.48
CA ILE A 31 -4.09 -6.71 -1.69
C ILE A 31 -3.22 -6.98 -0.46
N LYS A 32 -3.38 -8.16 0.18
CA LYS A 32 -2.52 -8.58 1.27
C LYS A 32 -1.08 -8.76 0.82
N ASP A 33 -0.89 -9.43 -0.29
CA ASP A 33 0.43 -9.63 -0.89
C ASP A 33 1.08 -8.29 -1.27
N ALA A 34 0.33 -7.37 -1.89
CA ALA A 34 0.80 -6.03 -2.19
C ALA A 34 1.23 -5.26 -0.93
N ALA A 35 0.48 -5.38 0.19
CA ALA A 35 0.82 -4.72 1.44
C ALA A 35 2.11 -5.30 2.06
N VAL A 36 2.25 -6.62 2.09
CA VAL A 36 3.45 -7.30 2.62
C VAL A 36 4.69 -6.94 1.80
N ASN A 37 4.60 -7.03 0.48
CA ASN A 37 5.72 -6.74 -0.42
C ASN A 37 6.11 -5.26 -0.39
N THR A 38 5.12 -4.34 -0.30
CA THR A 38 5.40 -2.92 -0.13
C THR A 38 6.09 -2.64 1.22
N ALA A 39 5.69 -3.31 2.31
CA ALA A 39 6.35 -3.18 3.60
C ALA A 39 7.81 -3.63 3.52
N ALA A 40 8.07 -4.77 2.91
CA ALA A 40 9.43 -5.27 2.71
C ALA A 40 10.28 -4.32 1.82
N PHE A 41 9.66 -3.73 0.80
CA PHE A 41 10.34 -2.73 -0.03
C PHE A 41 10.71 -1.47 0.77
N VAL A 42 9.82 -0.95 1.61
CA VAL A 42 10.08 0.20 2.47
C VAL A 42 11.24 -0.07 3.43
N GLU A 43 11.28 -1.25 4.05
CA GLU A 43 12.41 -1.64 4.91
C GLU A 43 13.71 -1.76 4.14
N ARG A 44 13.66 -2.31 2.92
CA ARG A 44 14.83 -2.37 2.03
C ARG A 44 15.35 -0.97 1.70
N VAL A 45 14.47 0.01 1.42
CA VAL A 45 14.86 1.39 1.14
C VAL A 45 15.53 2.04 2.36
N ALA A 46 15.00 1.81 3.57
CA ALA A 46 15.60 2.31 4.81
C ALA A 46 17.02 1.75 5.01
N ASN A 47 17.20 0.46 4.75
CA ASN A 47 18.51 -0.19 4.82
C ASN A 47 19.47 0.33 3.74
N LEU A 48 18.96 0.52 2.52
CA LEU A 48 19.75 1.07 1.40
C LEU A 48 20.26 2.48 1.70
N SER A 49 19.43 3.34 2.31
CA SER A 49 19.82 4.67 2.76
C SER A 49 21.02 4.61 3.74
N SER A 50 20.97 3.67 4.68
CA SER A 50 22.04 3.47 5.63
C SER A 50 23.32 2.94 4.98
N GLN A 51 23.21 2.01 4.04
CA GLN A 51 24.37 1.44 3.32
C GLN A 51 25.05 2.46 2.41
N ARG A 52 24.28 3.28 1.71
CA ARG A 52 24.82 4.32 0.81
C ARG A 52 25.26 5.57 1.53
N ASN A 53 24.87 5.73 2.79
CA ASN A 53 25.06 6.96 3.56
C ASN A 53 24.46 8.20 2.88
N GLU A 54 23.33 8.01 2.18
CA GLU A 54 22.62 9.04 1.41
C GLU A 54 21.16 9.11 1.84
N VAL A 55 20.56 10.31 1.73
CA VAL A 55 19.12 10.47 1.96
C VAL A 55 18.36 9.97 0.73
N LEU A 56 17.47 9.02 0.96
CA LEU A 56 16.60 8.45 -0.07
C LEU A 56 15.16 8.93 0.13
N CYS A 57 14.55 9.35 -0.94
CA CYS A 57 13.17 9.83 -0.97
C CYS A 57 12.26 8.82 -1.66
N LEU A 58 11.29 8.29 -0.94
CA LEU A 58 10.26 7.41 -1.49
C LEU A 58 9.04 8.24 -1.88
N LYS A 59 8.56 8.10 -3.09
CA LYS A 59 7.37 8.77 -3.61
C LYS A 59 6.57 7.87 -4.54
N ILE A 60 5.29 8.16 -4.70
CA ILE A 60 4.47 7.52 -5.75
C ILE A 60 4.88 8.14 -7.10
N ASP A 61 5.04 7.31 -8.11
CA ASP A 61 5.32 7.79 -9.47
C ASP A 61 4.10 8.55 -10.01
N PRO A 62 4.24 9.83 -10.40
CA PRO A 62 3.14 10.59 -10.98
C PRO A 62 2.59 9.98 -12.28
N GLY A 63 3.42 9.27 -13.03
CA GLY A 63 3.04 8.59 -14.28
C GLY A 63 2.38 7.23 -14.08
N SER A 64 2.55 6.60 -12.91
CA SER A 64 2.05 5.26 -12.63
C SER A 64 1.62 5.12 -11.16
N PRO A 65 0.32 5.17 -10.85
CA PRO A 65 -0.15 5.03 -9.48
C PRO A 65 0.05 3.64 -8.87
N GLN A 66 0.52 2.67 -9.66
CA GLN A 66 0.93 1.36 -9.20
C GLN A 66 2.40 1.32 -8.75
N THR A 67 3.17 2.36 -9.01
CA THR A 67 4.62 2.35 -8.80
C THR A 67 5.02 3.35 -7.72
N VAL A 68 5.84 2.91 -6.78
CA VAL A 68 6.62 3.78 -5.90
C VAL A 68 8.06 3.81 -6.38
N ILE A 69 8.62 4.99 -6.45
CA ILE A 69 10.00 5.22 -6.86
C ILE A 69 10.82 5.81 -5.73
N VAL A 70 12.09 5.46 -5.71
CA VAL A 70 13.08 5.97 -4.78
C VAL A 70 14.06 6.85 -5.54
N VAL A 71 14.21 8.07 -5.10
CA VAL A 71 15.15 9.05 -5.67
C VAL A 71 16.10 9.57 -4.59
N LEU A 72 17.26 10.07 -5.01
CA LEU A 72 18.19 10.75 -4.11
C LEU A 72 17.69 12.15 -3.77
N ASP A 73 17.93 12.58 -2.53
CA ASP A 73 17.74 13.98 -2.13
C ASP A 73 19.03 14.78 -2.36
N ASP A 74 18.92 15.98 -2.87
CA ASP A 74 20.08 16.73 -3.36
C ASP A 74 20.83 17.49 -2.26
N GLU A 75 20.16 18.29 -1.44
CA GLU A 75 20.87 19.18 -0.51
C GLU A 75 20.17 19.35 0.85
N LYS A 76 18.85 19.39 0.87
CA LYS A 76 18.10 19.76 2.09
C LYS A 76 17.83 18.62 3.05
N LYS A 77 18.02 17.38 2.60
CA LYS A 77 17.76 16.14 3.39
C LYS A 77 16.33 16.01 3.92
N ASP A 78 15.38 16.64 3.20
CA ASP A 78 13.95 16.67 3.52
C ASP A 78 13.05 16.26 2.36
N CYS A 79 13.64 15.82 1.24
CA CYS A 79 12.96 15.48 0.00
C CYS A 79 12.22 16.62 -0.70
N SER A 80 12.51 17.87 -0.36
CA SER A 80 11.87 19.02 -1.03
C SER A 80 12.40 19.26 -2.44
N SER A 81 13.60 18.77 -2.74
CA SER A 81 14.27 18.94 -4.03
C SER A 81 14.97 17.66 -4.49
N PRO A 82 14.21 16.59 -4.81
CA PRO A 82 14.81 15.31 -5.18
C PRO A 82 15.52 15.40 -6.52
N LYS A 83 16.69 14.76 -6.61
CA LYS A 83 17.46 14.59 -7.85
C LYS A 83 16.66 13.86 -8.93
N ASN A 84 16.95 14.18 -10.17
CA ASN A 84 16.48 13.38 -11.28
C ASN A 84 17.26 12.06 -11.33
N GLY A 85 16.53 10.96 -11.25
CA GLY A 85 17.09 9.61 -11.33
C GLY A 85 16.45 8.67 -10.31
N VAL A 86 15.94 7.56 -10.80
CA VAL A 86 15.34 6.52 -9.97
C VAL A 86 16.45 5.58 -9.49
N VAL A 87 16.57 5.42 -8.18
CA VAL A 87 17.54 4.52 -7.54
C VAL A 87 16.98 3.11 -7.39
N ALA A 88 15.70 3.03 -7.08
CA ALA A 88 14.95 1.79 -6.97
C ALA A 88 13.47 2.07 -7.23
N GLU A 89 12.76 1.06 -7.68
CA GLU A 89 11.32 1.12 -7.89
C GLU A 89 10.66 -0.17 -7.46
N TYR A 90 9.38 -0.08 -7.13
CA TYR A 90 8.55 -1.23 -6.87
C TYR A 90 7.13 -0.97 -7.38
N SER A 91 6.62 -1.90 -8.17
CA SER A 91 5.28 -1.83 -8.75
C SER A 91 4.40 -2.94 -8.22
N ILE A 92 3.16 -2.60 -7.87
CA ILE A 92 2.12 -3.56 -7.52
C ILE A 92 1.30 -3.92 -8.76
N GLU A 93 0.70 -5.11 -8.75
CA GLU A 93 -0.11 -5.57 -9.88
C GLU A 93 -1.44 -4.82 -9.99
N SER A 94 -1.80 -4.45 -11.23
CA SER A 94 -3.14 -3.95 -11.53
C SER A 94 -4.20 -5.01 -11.15
N PRO A 95 -5.40 -4.60 -10.63
CA PRO A 95 -5.93 -3.24 -10.52
C PRO A 95 -5.60 -2.53 -9.19
N ALA A 96 -4.68 -3.06 -8.35
CA ALA A 96 -4.25 -2.37 -7.14
C ALA A 96 -3.47 -1.09 -7.49
N LYS A 97 -3.62 -0.06 -6.66
CA LYS A 97 -2.92 1.22 -6.83
C LYS A 97 -2.62 1.86 -5.48
N TYR A 98 -1.52 2.59 -5.42
CA TYR A 98 -1.22 3.45 -4.29
C TYR A 98 -2.13 4.68 -4.31
N VAL A 99 -2.68 5.03 -3.16
CA VAL A 99 -3.57 6.17 -3.03
C VAL A 99 -3.08 7.11 -1.93
N GLN A 100 -3.05 8.39 -2.22
CA GLN A 100 -2.65 9.42 -1.25
C GLN A 100 -3.75 9.71 -0.24
N ARG A 101 -4.99 9.76 -0.70
CA ARG A 101 -6.19 9.94 0.11
C ARG A 101 -7.33 9.12 -0.47
N SER A 102 -7.92 8.29 0.34
CA SER A 102 -9.14 7.57 0.00
C SER A 102 -10.04 7.53 1.23
N ALA A 103 -11.34 7.47 1.02
CA ALA A 103 -12.32 7.35 2.10
C ALA A 103 -12.08 6.13 3.01
N GLY A 104 -11.45 5.08 2.48
CA GLY A 104 -11.11 3.87 3.23
C GLY A 104 -9.76 3.91 3.96
N CYS A 105 -8.93 4.92 3.70
CA CYS A 105 -7.59 5.03 4.32
C CYS A 105 -7.64 5.92 5.56
N PRO A 106 -6.93 5.57 6.64
CA PRO A 106 -6.83 6.45 7.81
C PRO A 106 -6.21 7.80 7.44
N SER A 107 -6.74 8.88 8.01
CA SER A 107 -6.23 10.23 7.75
C SER A 107 -4.77 10.42 8.20
N ILE A 108 -4.32 9.64 9.19
CA ILE A 108 -2.94 9.64 9.70
C ILE A 108 -1.92 9.13 8.67
N MET A 109 -2.36 8.43 7.61
CA MET A 109 -1.46 8.02 6.52
C MET A 109 -0.96 9.18 5.67
N THR A 110 -1.59 10.34 5.78
CA THR A 110 -1.20 11.52 5.00
C THR A 110 0.20 12.03 5.32
N ASP A 111 0.79 11.64 6.46
CA ASP A 111 2.09 12.13 6.88
C ASP A 111 3.26 11.54 6.08
N TRP A 112 3.12 10.32 5.53
CA TRP A 112 4.16 9.72 4.68
C TRP A 112 4.07 10.17 3.22
N PHE A 113 2.85 10.35 2.72
CA PHE A 113 2.59 10.88 1.40
C PHE A 113 1.72 12.14 1.49
N GLY A 114 2.02 13.02 2.44
CA GLY A 114 1.32 14.28 2.66
C GLY A 114 1.29 15.18 1.43
N GLN A 115 1.18 16.49 1.59
CA GLN A 115 1.04 17.44 0.47
C GLN A 115 2.14 17.32 -0.60
N ASN A 116 3.34 16.83 -0.23
CA ASN A 116 4.46 16.59 -1.13
C ASN A 116 4.62 15.12 -1.55
N ALA A 117 3.75 14.22 -1.09
CA ALA A 117 3.69 12.81 -1.49
C ALA A 117 5.03 12.05 -1.43
N GLN A 118 5.89 12.32 -0.44
CA GLN A 118 7.21 11.71 -0.34
C GLN A 118 7.71 11.58 1.10
N VAL A 119 8.51 10.54 1.34
CA VAL A 119 9.11 10.21 2.64
C VAL A 119 10.62 10.19 2.53
N ALA A 120 11.30 10.82 3.49
CA ALA A 120 12.76 10.84 3.58
C ALA A 120 13.29 9.74 4.52
N PHE A 121 14.18 8.90 4.00
CA PHE A 121 14.96 7.94 4.79
C PHE A 121 16.36 8.50 4.97
N LYS A 122 16.73 8.82 6.21
CA LYS A 122 18.04 9.42 6.54
C LYS A 122 19.08 8.35 6.85
N PRO A 123 20.35 8.55 6.43
CA PRO A 123 21.44 7.65 6.77
C PRO A 123 21.55 7.43 8.27
N ARG A 124 21.89 6.23 8.68
CA ARG A 124 22.06 5.80 10.09
C ARG A 124 20.81 5.83 10.95
N LEU A 125 19.76 6.52 10.53
CA LEU A 125 18.50 6.60 11.27
C LEU A 125 17.43 5.68 10.66
N GLY A 126 17.54 5.39 9.37
CA GLY A 126 16.60 4.51 8.68
C GLY A 126 15.13 4.89 8.95
N LEU A 127 14.34 3.95 9.42
CA LEU A 127 12.93 4.17 9.78
C LEU A 127 12.74 5.13 10.98
N ALA A 128 13.75 5.30 11.84
CA ALA A 128 13.64 6.18 13.01
C ALA A 128 13.52 7.67 12.61
N ALA A 129 14.07 8.05 11.45
CA ALA A 129 14.03 9.43 10.96
C ALA A 129 12.72 9.79 10.25
N THR A 130 11.91 8.79 9.88
CA THR A 130 10.61 9.04 9.27
C THR A 130 9.62 9.56 10.31
N PRO A 131 8.55 10.26 9.92
CA PRO A 131 7.52 10.68 10.86
C PRO A 131 7.10 9.54 11.78
N PRO A 132 6.83 9.82 13.06
CA PRO A 132 6.56 8.79 14.07
C PRO A 132 5.35 7.93 13.73
N GLU A 133 4.39 8.50 13.03
CA GLU A 133 3.21 7.83 12.51
C GLU A 133 3.07 8.15 11.04
N GLY A 134 2.53 7.22 10.28
CA GLY A 134 2.35 7.40 8.86
C GLY A 134 2.26 6.07 8.15
N GLY A 135 1.96 6.11 6.87
CA GLY A 135 1.84 4.89 6.08
C GLY A 135 1.52 5.14 4.62
N ILE A 136 1.50 4.04 3.91
CA ILE A 136 1.14 3.96 2.50
C ILE A 136 -0.19 3.23 2.40
N CYS A 137 -1.14 3.79 1.68
CA CYS A 137 -2.41 3.12 1.42
C CYS A 137 -2.45 2.56 0.01
N ILE A 138 -3.00 1.36 -0.12
CA ILE A 138 -3.19 0.63 -1.36
C ILE A 138 -4.67 0.34 -1.49
N GLN A 139 -5.28 0.67 -2.62
CA GLN A 139 -6.67 0.37 -2.94
C GLN A 139 -6.73 -0.62 -4.09
N TYR A 140 -7.60 -1.62 -4.01
CA TYR A 140 -7.83 -2.58 -5.08
C TYR A 140 -8.94 -2.08 -6.02
N GLY A 141 -8.54 -1.69 -7.22
CA GLY A 141 -9.49 -1.20 -8.23
C GLY A 141 -10.33 -0.02 -7.77
N GLY A 142 -11.65 -0.17 -7.87
CA GLY A 142 -12.65 0.72 -7.30
C GLY A 142 -13.37 0.13 -6.09
N ASP A 143 -12.93 -1.07 -5.65
CA ASP A 143 -13.59 -1.82 -4.59
C ASP A 143 -13.20 -1.29 -3.20
N ASP A 144 -14.02 -1.60 -2.21
CA ASP A 144 -13.79 -1.28 -0.80
C ASP A 144 -12.83 -2.27 -0.12
N ILE A 145 -11.71 -2.59 -0.81
CA ILE A 145 -10.66 -3.47 -0.31
C ILE A 145 -9.36 -2.68 -0.28
N TYR A 146 -8.78 -2.58 0.90
CA TYR A 146 -7.61 -1.75 1.14
C TYR A 146 -6.48 -2.55 1.77
N GLY A 147 -5.28 -2.31 1.30
CA GLY A 147 -4.04 -2.67 1.95
C GLY A 147 -3.36 -1.42 2.51
N ALA A 148 -2.49 -1.60 3.46
CA ALA A 148 -1.70 -0.50 3.98
C ALA A 148 -0.36 -0.97 4.52
N VAL A 149 0.57 -0.03 4.54
CA VAL A 149 1.84 -0.18 5.24
C VAL A 149 1.90 0.90 6.30
N ARG A 150 1.92 0.50 7.54
CA ARG A 150 1.97 1.40 8.70
C ARG A 150 3.34 1.35 9.34
N LYS A 151 3.90 2.50 9.70
CA LYS A 151 5.05 2.54 10.60
C LYS A 151 4.59 2.41 12.05
N ASP A 152 5.19 1.46 12.80
CA ASP A 152 5.00 1.37 14.24
C ASP A 152 5.78 2.49 14.94
N ARG A 153 5.07 3.26 15.76
CA ARG A 153 5.63 4.39 16.52
C ARG A 153 6.72 3.95 17.51
N THR A 154 6.55 2.78 18.09
CA THR A 154 7.40 2.31 19.21
C THR A 154 8.52 1.39 18.78
N ARG A 155 8.32 0.63 17.70
CA ARG A 155 9.23 -0.47 17.33
C ARG A 155 10.12 -0.18 16.13
N ASN A 156 10.01 0.99 15.49
CA ASN A 156 10.75 1.35 14.28
C ASN A 156 10.68 0.28 13.19
N ARG A 157 9.55 -0.39 13.07
CA ARG A 157 9.27 -1.39 12.03
C ARG A 157 8.08 -0.98 11.20
N VAL A 158 7.97 -1.59 10.06
CA VAL A 158 6.85 -1.43 9.13
C VAL A 158 5.90 -2.61 9.29
N ILE A 159 4.62 -2.33 9.45
CA ILE A 159 3.58 -3.33 9.65
C ILE A 159 2.67 -3.31 8.43
N PRO A 160 2.57 -4.42 7.67
CA PRO A 160 1.57 -4.55 6.64
C PRO A 160 0.19 -4.77 7.27
N MET A 161 -0.80 -4.07 6.74
CA MET A 161 -2.18 -4.07 7.24
C MET A 161 -3.15 -4.29 6.08
N TRP A 162 -4.32 -4.79 6.38
CA TRP A 162 -5.40 -4.88 5.40
C TRP A 162 -6.76 -4.63 6.02
N LYS A 163 -7.72 -4.24 5.18
CA LYS A 163 -9.11 -3.99 5.54
C LYS A 163 -10.03 -4.37 4.38
N ALA A 164 -11.12 -5.07 4.67
CA ALA A 164 -12.21 -5.27 3.73
C ALA A 164 -13.41 -4.44 4.17
N GLY A 165 -14.02 -3.76 3.21
CA GLY A 165 -15.17 -2.89 3.43
C GLY A 165 -14.79 -1.43 3.71
N ASN A 166 -15.67 -0.55 3.24
CA ASN A 166 -15.62 0.88 3.52
C ASN A 166 -16.65 1.16 4.59
N ASP A 167 -16.21 1.51 5.78
CA ASP A 167 -17.11 1.90 6.88
C ASP A 167 -17.60 3.35 6.77
N GLY A 168 -17.29 4.02 5.65
CA GLY A 168 -17.71 5.40 5.39
C GLY A 168 -17.10 6.46 6.30
N THR A 169 -16.35 6.03 7.29
CA THR A 169 -15.71 6.92 8.24
C THR A 169 -14.24 7.08 7.86
N GLN A 170 -13.83 8.31 7.55
CA GLN A 170 -12.42 8.69 7.55
C GLN A 170 -11.92 8.66 9.00
N ASN A 171 -11.84 7.46 9.57
CA ASN A 171 -11.32 7.31 10.91
C ASN A 171 -9.82 7.54 10.91
N SER A 172 -9.36 8.47 11.74
CA SER A 172 -7.94 8.62 12.11
C SER A 172 -7.38 7.38 12.81
N SER A 173 -8.16 6.33 12.94
CA SER A 173 -7.88 5.15 13.74
C SER A 173 -7.60 3.91 12.87
N TRP A 174 -6.66 3.09 13.33
CA TRP A 174 -6.37 1.76 12.80
C TRP A 174 -7.29 0.67 13.37
N ALA A 175 -8.36 1.03 14.09
CA ALA A 175 -9.18 0.11 14.87
C ALA A 175 -9.82 -1.03 14.03
N ASN A 176 -10.11 -0.75 12.75
CA ASN A 176 -10.75 -1.73 11.85
C ASN A 176 -9.77 -2.38 10.87
N TRP A 177 -8.47 -2.24 11.11
CA TRP A 177 -7.44 -2.80 10.28
C TRP A 177 -6.82 -4.04 10.94
N THR A 178 -6.53 -5.06 10.14
CA THR A 178 -5.90 -6.29 10.58
C THR A 178 -4.44 -6.30 10.18
N GLU A 179 -3.53 -6.60 11.11
CA GLU A 179 -2.12 -6.85 10.82
C GLU A 179 -1.96 -8.16 10.04
N LEU A 180 -0.98 -8.22 9.13
CA LEU A 180 -0.65 -9.37 8.31
C LEU A 180 0.64 -10.06 8.78
#